data_5234bacfcf1df580383f54d46297e165
#
_entry.id   5234bacfcf1df580383f54d46297e165
#
_cell.length_a   1.000
_cell.length_b   1.000
_cell.length_c   1.000
_cell.angle_alpha   90.00
_cell.angle_beta   90.00
_cell.angle_gamma   90.00
#
_symmetry.space_group_name_H-M   'P 1'
#
loop_
_entity.id
_entity.type
_entity.pdbx_description
1 polymer ?
#
loop_
_entity_poly.entity_id
_entity_poly.type
_entity_poly.pdbx_seq_one_letter_code
_entity_poly.pdbx_strand_id
1 'polypeptide(L)'
;VVVTDFATAELVKVSANAFLATKISFINAMAELCEATGADVTQLADALGHDARIGRKFLNAGLGFGGGCLPKDIRAFMARAGELGVSDALTFLREVDSINMRRRLRVVDIVRGLMGGSLIGKRVGVLGVAFKPESDDVRDSPALNVSGQLQLQGASVRVYDPKANDTAARLFPTLDYADSALEACEGA
;
A
#
# COMPACT_ATOMS: atom_id res chain seq x y z
N VAL A 1 -4.61 -29.40 -9.30
CA VAL A 1 -3.30 -29.56 -8.62
C VAL A 1 -2.25 -29.68 -9.72
N VAL A 2 -1.18 -28.87 -9.64
CA VAL A 2 -0.01 -28.98 -10.53
C VAL A 2 1.10 -29.67 -9.75
N VAL A 3 1.63 -30.75 -10.27
CA VAL A 3 2.75 -31.49 -9.68
C VAL A 3 4.03 -31.06 -10.41
N THR A 4 5.05 -30.69 -9.68
CA THR A 4 6.33 -30.23 -10.24
C THR A 4 7.49 -30.56 -9.28
N ASP A 5 8.72 -30.27 -9.67
CA ASP A 5 9.91 -30.39 -8.82
C ASP A 5 9.94 -29.32 -7.71
N PHE A 6 10.79 -29.54 -6.69
CA PHE A 6 10.87 -28.64 -5.53
C PHE A 6 11.32 -27.22 -5.91
N ALA A 7 12.31 -27.07 -6.80
CA ALA A 7 12.84 -25.77 -7.19
C ALA A 7 11.75 -24.93 -7.89
N THR A 8 11.01 -25.54 -8.82
CA THR A 8 9.87 -24.89 -9.48
C THR A 8 8.77 -24.53 -8.47
N ALA A 9 8.42 -25.45 -7.56
CA ALA A 9 7.37 -25.20 -6.56
C ALA A 9 7.70 -24.01 -5.64
N GLU A 10 8.94 -23.87 -5.19
CA GLU A 10 9.41 -22.75 -4.40
C GLU A 10 9.29 -21.42 -5.17
N LEU A 11 9.67 -21.41 -6.45
CA LEU A 11 9.59 -20.20 -7.29
C LEU A 11 8.15 -19.78 -7.59
N VAL A 12 7.21 -20.70 -7.74
CA VAL A 12 5.79 -20.39 -8.05
C VAL A 12 5.22 -19.37 -7.06
N LYS A 13 5.41 -19.62 -5.77
CA LYS A 13 4.82 -18.75 -4.72
C LYS A 13 5.38 -17.33 -4.75
N VAL A 14 6.70 -17.21 -4.77
CA VAL A 14 7.35 -15.88 -4.74
C VAL A 14 7.16 -15.12 -6.05
N SER A 15 7.18 -15.81 -7.18
CA SER A 15 6.91 -15.22 -8.50
C SER A 15 5.47 -14.71 -8.61
N ALA A 16 4.49 -15.48 -8.10
CA ALA A 16 3.10 -15.03 -8.06
C ALA A 16 2.95 -13.75 -7.22
N ASN A 17 3.56 -13.68 -6.03
CA ASN A 17 3.52 -12.48 -5.19
C ASN A 17 4.23 -11.29 -5.86
N ALA A 18 5.36 -11.51 -6.52
CA ALA A 18 6.07 -10.48 -7.27
C ALA A 18 5.21 -9.92 -8.42
N PHE A 19 4.52 -10.79 -9.15
CA PHE A 19 3.61 -10.39 -10.22
C PHE A 19 2.40 -9.60 -9.70
N LEU A 20 1.78 -10.04 -8.60
CA LEU A 20 0.67 -9.33 -7.98
C LEU A 20 1.09 -7.94 -7.46
N ALA A 21 2.26 -7.83 -6.82
CA ALA A 21 2.83 -6.56 -6.40
C ALA A 21 3.08 -5.63 -7.60
N THR A 22 3.58 -6.18 -8.71
CA THR A 22 3.79 -5.44 -9.96
C THR A 22 2.48 -4.89 -10.53
N LYS A 23 1.39 -5.66 -10.53
CA LYS A 23 0.07 -5.18 -10.98
C LYS A 23 -0.42 -4.00 -10.15
N ILE A 24 -0.27 -4.06 -8.83
CA ILE A 24 -0.70 -2.97 -7.94
C ILE A 24 0.17 -1.72 -8.17
N SER A 25 1.50 -1.87 -8.24
CA SER A 25 2.38 -0.73 -8.52
C SER A 25 2.18 -0.16 -9.91
N PHE A 26 1.91 -1.01 -10.92
CA PHE A 26 1.57 -0.56 -12.26
C PHE A 26 0.33 0.34 -12.27
N ILE A 27 -0.80 -0.10 -11.68
CA ILE A 27 -2.00 0.72 -11.70
C ILE A 27 -1.86 1.99 -10.84
N ASN A 28 -1.02 1.96 -9.79
CA ASN A 28 -0.70 3.14 -9.00
C ASN A 28 0.15 4.16 -9.79
N ALA A 29 1.07 3.69 -10.62
CA ALA A 29 1.79 4.57 -11.55
C ALA A 29 0.85 5.16 -12.63
N MET A 30 -0.09 4.36 -13.13
CA MET A 30 -1.12 4.85 -14.07
C MET A 30 -2.03 5.88 -13.39
N ALA A 31 -2.32 5.76 -12.10
CA ALA A 31 -3.08 6.77 -11.37
C ALA A 31 -2.36 8.14 -11.35
N GLU A 32 -1.03 8.16 -11.20
CA GLU A 32 -0.25 9.40 -11.28
C GLU A 32 -0.37 10.05 -12.68
N LEU A 33 -0.37 9.24 -13.75
CA LEU A 33 -0.58 9.75 -15.12
C LEU A 33 -2.02 10.25 -15.32
N CYS A 34 -3.02 9.53 -14.79
CA CYS A 34 -4.41 9.95 -14.85
C CYS A 34 -4.62 11.29 -14.12
N GLU A 35 -4.01 11.47 -12.94
CA GLU A 35 -4.04 12.75 -12.21
C GLU A 35 -3.46 13.90 -13.06
N ALA A 36 -2.39 13.66 -13.81
CA ALA A 36 -1.74 14.68 -14.65
C ALA A 36 -2.51 15.00 -15.95
N THR A 37 -3.29 14.04 -16.47
CA THR A 37 -4.01 14.16 -17.75
C THR A 37 -5.50 14.42 -17.58
N GLY A 38 -6.03 14.34 -16.35
CA GLY A 38 -7.47 14.42 -16.08
C GLY A 38 -8.25 13.14 -16.45
N ALA A 39 -7.55 12.01 -16.65
CA ALA A 39 -8.17 10.74 -16.91
C ALA A 39 -8.65 10.05 -15.62
N ASP A 40 -9.55 9.06 -15.76
CA ASP A 40 -10.06 8.25 -14.64
C ASP A 40 -9.35 6.88 -14.60
N VAL A 41 -8.58 6.66 -13.52
CA VAL A 41 -7.83 5.41 -13.33
C VAL A 41 -8.74 4.19 -13.14
N THR A 42 -9.97 4.39 -12.63
CA THR A 42 -10.92 3.28 -12.46
C THR A 42 -11.40 2.78 -13.82
N GLN A 43 -11.79 3.72 -14.70
CA GLN A 43 -12.17 3.38 -16.08
C GLN A 43 -11.01 2.77 -16.86
N LEU A 44 -9.79 3.31 -16.69
CA LEU A 44 -8.58 2.72 -17.27
C LEU A 44 -8.36 1.27 -16.81
N ALA A 45 -8.47 1.02 -15.51
CA ALA A 45 -8.31 -0.32 -14.93
C ALA A 45 -9.39 -1.29 -15.42
N ASP A 46 -10.63 -0.82 -15.55
CA ASP A 46 -11.73 -1.61 -16.08
C ASP A 46 -11.51 -1.96 -17.57
N ALA A 47 -11.11 -0.99 -18.38
CA ALA A 47 -10.81 -1.21 -19.80
C ALA A 47 -9.65 -2.22 -19.99
N LEU A 48 -8.56 -2.07 -19.23
CA LEU A 48 -7.44 -3.03 -19.23
C LEU A 48 -7.90 -4.42 -18.78
N GLY A 49 -8.80 -4.48 -17.80
CA GLY A 49 -9.31 -5.71 -17.22
C GLY A 49 -10.17 -6.55 -18.18
N HIS A 50 -10.70 -5.98 -19.26
CA HIS A 50 -11.41 -6.72 -20.32
C HIS A 50 -10.49 -7.62 -21.15
N ASP A 51 -9.19 -7.33 -21.22
CA ASP A 51 -8.23 -8.23 -21.83
C ASP A 51 -7.96 -9.43 -20.89
N ALA A 52 -8.36 -10.63 -21.32
CA ALA A 52 -8.21 -11.85 -20.54
C ALA A 52 -6.74 -12.16 -20.19
N ARG A 53 -5.77 -11.64 -20.95
CA ARG A 53 -4.34 -11.78 -20.66
C ARG A 53 -3.90 -10.95 -19.46
N ILE A 54 -4.62 -9.86 -19.16
CA ILE A 54 -4.35 -8.92 -18.06
C ILE A 54 -5.25 -9.25 -16.86
N GLY A 55 -6.55 -9.25 -17.08
CA GLY A 55 -7.58 -9.46 -16.06
C GLY A 55 -7.68 -8.32 -15.05
N ARG A 56 -8.89 -8.06 -14.54
CA ARG A 56 -9.22 -6.92 -13.65
C ARG A 56 -8.63 -7.02 -12.25
N LYS A 57 -8.42 -8.23 -11.74
CA LYS A 57 -7.97 -8.45 -10.36
C LYS A 57 -6.59 -7.84 -10.13
N PHE A 58 -6.40 -7.22 -8.95
CA PHE A 58 -5.19 -6.51 -8.54
C PHE A 58 -4.86 -5.23 -9.34
N LEU A 59 -5.84 -4.67 -10.06
CA LEU A 59 -5.73 -3.38 -10.74
C LEU A 59 -6.58 -2.30 -10.04
N ASN A 60 -6.54 -2.23 -8.71
CA ASN A 60 -7.14 -1.14 -7.95
C ASN A 60 -6.05 -0.19 -7.47
N ALA A 61 -6.09 1.06 -7.93
CA ALA A 61 -5.20 2.10 -7.43
C ALA A 61 -5.59 2.49 -5.99
N GLY A 62 -4.60 2.88 -5.18
CA GLY A 62 -4.81 3.27 -3.79
C GLY A 62 -3.52 3.64 -3.08
N LEU A 63 -3.46 3.38 -1.78
CA LEU A 63 -2.30 3.67 -0.90
C LEU A 63 -1.06 2.80 -1.17
N GLY A 64 -1.19 1.79 -2.01
CA GLY A 64 -0.19 0.75 -2.19
C GLY A 64 -0.52 -0.52 -1.40
N PHE A 65 0.33 -1.53 -1.56
CA PHE A 65 0.21 -2.78 -0.83
C PHE A 65 1.01 -2.77 0.47
N GLY A 66 0.56 -3.57 1.42
CA GLY A 66 1.22 -3.83 2.69
C GLY A 66 1.05 -5.30 3.09
N GLY A 67 1.02 -5.55 4.39
CA GLY A 67 0.88 -6.89 4.96
C GLY A 67 2.20 -7.65 5.06
N GLY A 68 2.13 -8.80 5.69
CA GLY A 68 3.29 -9.65 5.96
C GLY A 68 3.80 -10.48 4.78
N CYS A 69 3.21 -10.36 3.57
CA CYS A 69 3.56 -11.19 2.43
C CYS A 69 4.23 -10.41 1.30
N LEU A 70 3.48 -9.53 0.59
CA LEU A 70 4.00 -8.91 -0.64
C LEU A 70 5.31 -8.13 -0.42
N PRO A 71 5.42 -7.20 0.55
CA PRO A 71 6.65 -6.42 0.72
C PRO A 71 7.84 -7.30 1.09
N LYS A 72 7.64 -8.25 2.00
CA LYS A 72 8.67 -9.18 2.45
C LYS A 72 9.15 -10.08 1.31
N ASP A 73 8.19 -10.67 0.56
CA ASP A 73 8.51 -11.68 -0.45
C ASP A 73 9.26 -11.06 -1.65
N ILE A 74 8.88 -9.86 -2.12
CA ILE A 74 9.62 -9.20 -3.21
C ILE A 74 11.04 -8.81 -2.79
N ARG A 75 11.24 -8.32 -1.55
CA ARG A 75 12.56 -7.97 -1.04
C ARG A 75 13.43 -9.20 -0.84
N ALA A 76 12.88 -10.28 -0.27
CA ALA A 76 13.58 -11.54 -0.12
C ALA A 76 13.92 -12.18 -1.48
N PHE A 77 13.02 -12.07 -2.47
CA PHE A 77 13.26 -12.59 -3.82
C PHE A 77 14.42 -11.87 -4.52
N MET A 78 14.46 -10.53 -4.41
CA MET A 78 15.59 -9.75 -4.93
C MET A 78 16.92 -10.11 -4.23
N ALA A 79 16.92 -10.27 -2.92
CA ALA A 79 18.09 -10.66 -2.15
C ALA A 79 18.58 -12.05 -2.59
N ARG A 80 17.67 -13.02 -2.72
CA ARG A 80 18.01 -14.38 -3.16
C ARG A 80 18.54 -14.43 -4.59
N ALA A 81 17.99 -13.61 -5.50
CA ALA A 81 18.52 -13.49 -6.85
C ALA A 81 19.97 -12.97 -6.85
N GLY A 82 20.29 -12.03 -5.96
CA GLY A 82 21.66 -11.55 -5.75
C GLY A 82 22.61 -12.65 -5.27
N GLU A 83 22.20 -13.46 -4.28
CA GLU A 83 22.98 -14.60 -3.78
C GLU A 83 23.25 -15.64 -4.88
N LEU A 84 22.31 -15.81 -5.82
CA LEU A 84 22.43 -16.72 -6.94
C LEU A 84 23.19 -16.14 -8.16
N GLY A 85 23.64 -14.87 -8.07
CA GLY A 85 24.36 -14.20 -9.16
C GLY A 85 23.48 -13.75 -10.33
N VAL A 86 22.15 -13.66 -10.13
CA VAL A 86 21.17 -13.29 -11.17
C VAL A 86 20.34 -12.05 -10.78
N SER A 87 20.94 -11.13 -10.04
CA SER A 87 20.27 -9.91 -9.52
C SER A 87 19.58 -9.09 -10.61
N ASP A 88 20.15 -9.06 -11.82
CA ASP A 88 19.63 -8.25 -12.94
C ASP A 88 18.24 -8.70 -13.39
N ALA A 89 17.91 -9.99 -13.22
CA ALA A 89 16.61 -10.54 -13.58
C ALA A 89 15.44 -9.91 -12.82
N LEU A 90 15.69 -9.40 -11.60
CA LEU A 90 14.66 -8.85 -10.72
C LEU A 90 14.82 -7.34 -10.44
N THR A 91 15.62 -6.62 -11.21
CA THR A 91 15.83 -5.16 -11.01
C THR A 91 14.53 -4.36 -11.07
N PHE A 92 13.57 -4.77 -11.89
CA PHE A 92 12.26 -4.13 -12.00
C PHE A 92 11.47 -4.12 -10.68
N LEU A 93 11.69 -5.10 -9.78
CA LEU A 93 11.03 -5.15 -8.47
C LEU A 93 11.47 -4.02 -7.54
N ARG A 94 12.64 -3.41 -7.77
CA ARG A 94 13.05 -2.20 -7.04
C ARG A 94 12.11 -1.04 -7.36
N GLU A 95 11.75 -0.88 -8.64
CA GLU A 95 10.80 0.16 -9.05
C GLU A 95 9.39 -0.15 -8.55
N VAL A 96 8.99 -1.42 -8.54
CA VAL A 96 7.71 -1.86 -7.95
C VAL A 96 7.62 -1.44 -6.47
N ASP A 97 8.66 -1.70 -5.66
CA ASP A 97 8.72 -1.30 -4.25
C ASP A 97 8.79 0.24 -4.10
N SER A 98 9.58 0.91 -4.93
CA SER A 98 9.71 2.37 -4.96
C SER A 98 8.37 3.06 -5.25
N ILE A 99 7.64 2.62 -6.27
CA ILE A 99 6.30 3.13 -6.59
C ILE A 99 5.36 2.91 -5.40
N ASN A 100 5.38 1.72 -4.80
CA ASN A 100 4.55 1.41 -3.63
C ASN A 100 4.81 2.35 -2.46
N MET A 101 6.07 2.65 -2.15
CA MET A 101 6.43 3.57 -1.06
C MET A 101 6.10 5.03 -1.41
N ARG A 102 6.34 5.45 -2.66
CA ARG A 102 6.04 6.81 -3.13
C ARG A 102 4.54 7.11 -3.07
N ARG A 103 3.69 6.11 -3.31
CA ARG A 103 2.23 6.27 -3.24
C ARG A 103 1.75 6.69 -1.84
N ARG A 104 2.37 6.19 -0.78
CA ARG A 104 2.09 6.60 0.61
C ARG A 104 2.43 8.08 0.83
N LEU A 105 3.59 8.52 0.34
CA LEU A 105 4.01 9.92 0.44
C LEU A 105 3.09 10.84 -0.37
N ARG A 106 2.62 10.39 -1.53
CA ARG A 106 1.67 11.16 -2.35
C ARG A 106 0.39 11.51 -1.59
N VAL A 107 -0.14 10.59 -0.78
CA VAL A 107 -1.32 10.86 0.06
C VAL A 107 -1.01 11.94 1.10
N VAL A 108 0.15 11.89 1.73
CA VAL A 108 0.57 12.95 2.69
C VAL A 108 0.65 14.31 2.01
N ASP A 109 1.18 14.36 0.77
CA ASP A 109 1.26 15.60 -0.01
C ASP A 109 -0.11 16.14 -0.40
N ILE A 110 -1.05 15.25 -0.77
CA ILE A 110 -2.43 15.63 -1.09
C ILE A 110 -3.10 16.23 0.17
N VAL A 111 -3.00 15.55 1.32
CA VAL A 111 -3.58 16.05 2.58
C VAL A 111 -2.96 17.41 2.94
N ARG A 112 -1.65 17.56 2.83
CA ARG A 112 -0.97 18.85 3.09
C ARG A 112 -1.48 19.94 2.15
N GLY A 113 -1.66 19.65 0.87
CA GLY A 113 -2.21 20.60 -0.10
C GLY A 113 -3.64 21.04 0.26
N LEU A 114 -4.51 20.11 0.61
CA LEU A 114 -5.88 20.38 1.05
C LEU A 114 -5.94 21.22 2.33
N MET A 115 -4.96 21.06 3.22
CA MET A 115 -4.85 21.82 4.48
C MET A 115 -4.16 23.18 4.34
N GLY A 116 -3.92 23.64 3.11
CA GLY A 116 -3.31 24.96 2.83
C GLY A 116 -1.79 24.98 2.93
N GLY A 117 -1.13 23.85 2.68
CA GLY A 117 0.32 23.72 2.59
C GLY A 117 1.05 23.38 3.90
N SER A 118 0.36 23.41 5.04
CA SER A 118 0.94 23.06 6.36
C SER A 118 0.03 22.08 7.10
N LEU A 119 0.64 21.12 7.79
CA LEU A 119 -0.03 20.17 8.66
C LEU A 119 0.05 20.53 10.15
N ILE A 120 0.85 21.55 10.49
CA ILE A 120 1.06 21.98 11.88
C ILE A 120 -0.28 22.43 12.50
N GLY A 121 -0.68 21.77 13.61
CA GLY A 121 -1.91 22.05 14.32
C GLY A 121 -3.20 21.64 13.60
N LYS A 122 -3.11 20.98 12.45
CA LYS A 122 -4.27 20.43 11.74
C LYS A 122 -4.73 19.12 12.37
N ARG A 123 -6.04 18.84 12.29
CA ARG A 123 -6.61 17.56 12.71
C ARG A 123 -6.91 16.70 11.50
N VAL A 124 -6.61 15.41 11.61
CA VAL A 124 -6.85 14.44 10.55
C VAL A 124 -7.43 13.17 11.15
N GLY A 125 -8.63 12.80 10.71
CA GLY A 125 -9.25 11.51 11.03
C GLY A 125 -8.81 10.45 10.01
N VAL A 126 -8.40 9.28 10.48
CA VAL A 126 -8.03 8.12 9.63
C VAL A 126 -8.94 6.96 9.94
N LEU A 127 -9.68 6.50 8.93
CA LEU A 127 -10.62 5.40 9.04
C LEU A 127 -10.08 4.17 8.33
N GLY A 128 -9.82 3.11 9.12
CA GLY A 128 -9.24 1.87 8.65
C GLY A 128 -7.71 1.87 8.64
N VAL A 129 -7.10 0.96 9.42
CA VAL A 129 -5.64 0.82 9.50
C VAL A 129 -5.15 -0.60 9.32
N ALA A 130 -6.03 -1.60 9.19
CA ALA A 130 -5.65 -2.93 8.73
C ALA A 130 -5.07 -2.85 7.31
N PHE A 131 -4.11 -3.72 6.96
CA PHE A 131 -3.50 -3.69 5.63
C PHE A 131 -4.44 -4.13 4.50
N LYS A 132 -5.55 -4.78 4.83
CA LYS A 132 -6.62 -5.22 3.90
C LYS A 132 -7.95 -5.32 4.62
N PRO A 133 -9.10 -5.33 3.90
CA PRO A 133 -10.41 -5.61 4.47
C PRO A 133 -10.47 -6.97 5.18
N GLU A 134 -11.39 -7.10 6.14
CA GLU A 134 -11.68 -8.32 6.91
C GLU A 134 -10.45 -8.91 7.63
N SER A 135 -9.58 -8.04 8.17
CA SER A 135 -8.37 -8.40 8.90
C SER A 135 -8.12 -7.42 10.04
N ASP A 136 -7.45 -7.87 11.09
CA ASP A 136 -6.86 -7.07 12.16
C ASP A 136 -5.33 -6.92 12.01
N ASP A 137 -4.76 -7.47 10.93
CA ASP A 137 -3.33 -7.43 10.66
C ASP A 137 -2.90 -6.05 10.16
N VAL A 138 -1.97 -5.45 10.87
CA VAL A 138 -1.44 -4.10 10.60
C VAL A 138 0.02 -4.10 10.14
N ARG A 139 0.59 -5.28 9.87
CA ARG A 139 1.98 -5.39 9.41
C ARG A 139 2.17 -4.64 8.10
N ASP A 140 3.15 -3.73 8.07
CA ASP A 140 3.43 -2.83 6.94
C ASP A 140 2.17 -2.15 6.37
N SER A 141 1.23 -1.76 7.26
CA SER A 141 0.00 -1.09 6.85
C SER A 141 0.32 0.26 6.19
N PRO A 142 -0.11 0.48 4.93
CA PRO A 142 0.04 1.77 4.28
C PRO A 142 -0.67 2.91 5.02
N ALA A 143 -1.85 2.65 5.58
CA ALA A 143 -2.62 3.63 6.32
C ALA A 143 -1.91 4.06 7.62
N LEU A 144 -1.35 3.12 8.40
CA LEU A 144 -0.55 3.46 9.58
C LEU A 144 0.72 4.23 9.21
N ASN A 145 1.39 3.84 8.12
CA ASN A 145 2.55 4.58 7.64
C ASN A 145 2.19 6.04 7.28
N VAL A 146 1.10 6.24 6.55
CA VAL A 146 0.58 7.58 6.22
C VAL A 146 0.23 8.35 7.51
N SER A 147 -0.48 7.72 8.46
CA SER A 147 -0.84 8.34 9.75
C SER A 147 0.40 8.83 10.51
N GLY A 148 1.42 7.99 10.61
CA GLY A 148 2.69 8.36 11.25
C GLY A 148 3.40 9.50 10.52
N GLN A 149 3.40 9.51 9.19
CA GLN A 149 3.99 10.61 8.39
C GLN A 149 3.23 11.93 8.58
N LEU A 150 1.89 11.91 8.64
CA LEU A 150 1.10 13.09 8.92
C LEU A 150 1.38 13.64 10.32
N GLN A 151 1.49 12.76 11.33
CA GLN A 151 1.83 13.14 12.70
C GLN A 151 3.23 13.75 12.79
N LEU A 152 4.23 13.15 12.13
CA LEU A 152 5.60 13.66 12.08
C LEU A 152 5.68 15.06 11.46
N GLN A 153 4.73 15.42 10.56
CA GLN A 153 4.63 16.74 9.96
C GLN A 153 3.76 17.73 10.76
N GLY A 154 3.37 17.36 11.98
CA GLY A 154 2.70 18.25 12.94
C GLY A 154 1.19 18.16 12.96
N ALA A 155 0.57 17.21 12.26
CA ALA A 155 -0.87 16.95 12.39
C ALA A 155 -1.19 16.23 13.72
N SER A 156 -2.35 16.54 14.30
CA SER A 156 -3.00 15.70 15.31
C SER A 156 -3.80 14.63 14.55
N VAL A 157 -3.34 13.39 14.62
CA VAL A 157 -3.94 12.27 13.86
C VAL A 157 -4.72 11.39 14.81
N ARG A 158 -6.03 11.25 14.56
CA ARG A 158 -6.91 10.32 15.27
C ARG A 158 -7.33 9.18 14.36
N VAL A 159 -7.20 7.97 14.86
CA VAL A 159 -7.35 6.73 14.08
C VAL A 159 -8.54 5.94 14.62
N TYR A 160 -9.30 5.32 13.72
CA TYR A 160 -10.29 4.32 14.07
C TYR A 160 -10.26 3.15 13.10
N ASP A 161 -10.25 1.95 13.63
CA ASP A 161 -10.47 0.70 12.90
C ASP A 161 -11.33 -0.24 13.77
N PRO A 162 -12.40 -0.84 13.24
CA PRO A 162 -13.32 -1.66 14.04
C PRO A 162 -12.70 -2.96 14.58
N LYS A 163 -11.52 -3.36 14.08
CA LYS A 163 -10.85 -4.62 14.46
C LYS A 163 -9.37 -4.46 14.79
N ALA A 164 -8.72 -3.44 14.26
CA ALA A 164 -7.26 -3.33 14.31
C ALA A 164 -6.74 -2.28 15.31
N ASN A 165 -7.60 -1.51 16.02
CA ASN A 165 -7.17 -0.48 16.96
C ASN A 165 -6.14 -1.00 17.97
N ASP A 166 -6.43 -2.09 18.67
CA ASP A 166 -5.54 -2.64 19.69
C ASP A 166 -4.19 -3.10 19.14
N THR A 167 -4.22 -3.69 17.93
CA THR A 167 -3.01 -4.17 17.27
C THR A 167 -2.18 -2.99 16.74
N ALA A 168 -2.85 -1.97 16.21
CA ALA A 168 -2.22 -0.75 15.73
C ALA A 168 -1.59 0.05 16.88
N ALA A 169 -2.27 0.19 18.02
CA ALA A 169 -1.78 0.92 19.18
C ALA A 169 -0.49 0.34 19.76
N ARG A 170 -0.27 -0.98 19.64
CA ARG A 170 1.00 -1.62 20.07
C ARG A 170 2.18 -1.23 19.18
N LEU A 171 1.94 -0.99 17.88
CA LEU A 171 3.00 -0.65 16.91
C LEU A 171 3.20 0.87 16.77
N PHE A 172 2.13 1.64 16.92
CA PHE A 172 2.12 3.11 16.81
C PHE A 172 1.47 3.74 18.05
N PRO A 173 2.10 3.62 19.23
CA PRO A 173 1.51 4.08 20.49
C PRO A 173 1.38 5.60 20.62
N THR A 174 1.96 6.35 19.69
CA THR A 174 1.90 7.82 19.68
C THR A 174 0.69 8.38 18.95
N LEU A 175 -0.05 7.54 18.19
CA LEU A 175 -1.28 7.95 17.54
C LEU A 175 -2.45 7.96 18.56
N ASP A 176 -3.45 8.81 18.31
CA ASP A 176 -4.69 8.84 19.08
C ASP A 176 -5.72 7.86 18.48
N TYR A 177 -6.27 6.96 19.29
CA TYR A 177 -7.19 5.92 18.85
C TYR A 177 -8.59 6.18 19.38
N ALA A 178 -9.55 6.38 18.46
CA ALA A 178 -10.96 6.63 18.78
C ALA A 178 -11.73 5.32 18.98
N ASP A 179 -12.82 5.38 19.73
CA ASP A 179 -13.74 4.25 19.95
C ASP A 179 -14.78 4.12 18.83
N SER A 180 -14.92 5.15 17.98
CA SER A 180 -15.84 5.13 16.85
C SER A 180 -15.33 5.94 15.66
N ALA A 181 -15.88 5.66 14.46
CA ALA A 181 -15.59 6.43 13.26
C ALA A 181 -16.01 7.90 13.38
N LEU A 182 -17.14 8.18 14.04
CA LEU A 182 -17.62 9.54 14.27
C LEU A 182 -16.65 10.32 15.17
N GLU A 183 -16.20 9.70 16.26
CA GLU A 183 -15.23 10.31 17.16
C GLU A 183 -13.88 10.58 16.44
N ALA A 184 -13.42 9.66 15.59
CA ALA A 184 -12.20 9.88 14.80
C ALA A 184 -12.32 11.07 13.85
N CYS A 185 -13.52 11.37 13.34
CA CYS A 185 -13.80 12.49 12.44
C CYS A 185 -14.11 13.80 13.17
N GLU A 186 -14.29 13.79 14.49
CA GLU A 186 -14.70 14.97 15.24
C GLU A 186 -13.63 16.07 15.22
N GLY A 187 -13.96 17.18 14.56
CA GLY A 187 -13.07 18.33 14.38
C GLY A 187 -11.93 18.13 13.36
N ALA A 188 -11.99 17.08 12.53
CA ALA A 188 -11.05 16.82 11.43
C ALA A 188 -11.38 17.64 10.18
#